data_55c8441883d0b406cbe615367d84e356
#
_entry.id   55c8441883d0b406cbe615367d84e356
#
_cell.length_a   1.000
_cell.length_b   1.000
_cell.length_c   1.000
_cell.angle_alpha   90.00
_cell.angle_beta   90.00
_cell.angle_gamma   90.00
#
_symmetry.space_group_name_H-M   'P 1'
#
loop_
_entity.id
_entity.type
_entity.pdbx_description
1 polymer ?
#
loop_
_entity_poly.entity_id
_entity_poly.type
_entity_poly.pdbx_seq_one_letter_code
_entity_poly.pdbx_strand_id
1 'polypeptide(L)'
;MQLVNGMSANIPEAMYETRVDDLTNEFIGRLNQQGLDMDTYLKYTDMTLDQFKKSYRDQAEQQVKIRLALEAVAARENIVATDEDFEAELKKLSDMYGYPIDQLKLMVPEEEVKADLAIQKAIDFVKENAEIANA
;
A
#
# COMPACT_ATOMS: atom_id res chain seq x y z
N MET A 1 12.16 -13.00 2.97
CA MET A 1 12.40 -12.53 1.60
C MET A 1 13.76 -11.92 1.44
N GLN A 2 14.56 -12.44 0.52
CA GLN A 2 15.93 -11.94 0.28
C GLN A 2 15.95 -10.50 -0.24
N LEU A 3 14.96 -10.10 -1.01
CA LEU A 3 14.85 -8.73 -1.55
C LEU A 3 14.72 -7.68 -0.45
N VAL A 4 13.98 -8.00 0.60
CA VAL A 4 13.76 -7.07 1.71
C VAL A 4 15.04 -6.85 2.51
N ASN A 5 15.81 -7.92 2.74
CA ASN A 5 17.04 -7.85 3.52
C ASN A 5 18.15 -7.03 2.85
N GLY A 6 18.17 -6.96 1.52
CA GLY A 6 19.16 -6.20 0.78
C GLY A 6 18.91 -4.70 0.70
N MET A 7 17.75 -4.21 1.14
CA MET A 7 17.33 -2.83 0.96
C MET A 7 17.28 -2.00 2.25
N SER A 8 17.90 -2.47 3.33
CA SER A 8 17.74 -1.84 4.64
C SER A 8 18.56 -0.56 4.84
N ALA A 9 19.56 -0.29 3.99
CA ALA A 9 20.63 0.63 4.35
C ALA A 9 20.32 2.12 4.22
N ASN A 10 19.36 2.58 3.39
CA ASN A 10 19.19 3.99 3.08
C ASN A 10 17.74 4.47 3.00
N ILE A 11 16.84 3.83 3.73
CA ILE A 11 15.45 4.22 3.72
C ILE A 11 15.23 5.37 4.69
N PRO A 12 14.73 6.55 4.23
CA PRO A 12 14.48 7.68 5.13
C PRO A 12 13.47 7.35 6.22
N GLU A 13 13.74 7.82 7.42
CA GLU A 13 12.85 7.66 8.58
C GLU A 13 11.44 8.20 8.29
N ALA A 14 11.35 9.31 7.54
CA ALA A 14 10.08 9.91 7.18
C ALA A 14 9.15 8.94 6.43
N MET A 15 9.70 8.02 5.64
CA MET A 15 8.89 7.03 4.92
C MET A 15 8.20 6.06 5.89
N TYR A 16 8.92 5.64 6.93
CA TYR A 16 8.35 4.78 7.97
C TYR A 16 7.28 5.51 8.77
N GLU A 17 7.56 6.74 9.15
CA GLU A 17 6.62 7.58 9.91
C GLU A 17 5.34 7.83 9.13
N THR A 18 5.46 8.15 7.85
CA THR A 18 4.29 8.34 6.97
C THR A 18 3.46 7.06 6.89
N ARG A 19 4.11 5.92 6.76
CA ARG A 19 3.39 4.64 6.69
C ARG A 19 2.68 4.30 8.01
N VAL A 20 3.33 4.59 9.15
CA VAL A 20 2.71 4.44 10.47
C VAL A 20 1.46 5.31 10.56
N ASP A 21 1.54 6.56 10.13
CA ASP A 21 0.41 7.48 10.12
C ASP A 21 -0.73 6.99 9.23
N ASP A 22 -0.40 6.47 8.05
CA ASP A 22 -1.39 5.89 7.14
C ASP A 22 -2.10 4.70 7.77
N LEU A 23 -1.36 3.78 8.39
CA LEU A 23 -1.93 2.62 9.06
C LEU A 23 -2.82 3.04 10.24
N THR A 24 -2.40 4.05 10.98
CA THR A 24 -3.17 4.61 12.09
C THR A 24 -4.48 5.21 11.58
N ASN A 25 -4.43 6.01 10.50
CA ASN A 25 -5.61 6.63 9.91
C ASN A 25 -6.58 5.60 9.34
N GLU A 26 -6.08 4.54 8.73
CA GLU A 26 -6.91 3.43 8.24
C GLU A 26 -7.65 2.75 9.40
N PHE A 27 -6.96 2.55 10.52
CA PHE A 27 -7.54 1.97 11.73
C PHE A 27 -8.64 2.88 12.31
N ILE A 28 -8.37 4.17 12.39
CA ILE A 28 -9.34 5.17 12.86
C ILE A 28 -10.60 5.15 11.97
N GLY A 29 -10.41 5.08 10.65
CA GLY A 29 -11.52 4.98 9.71
C GLY A 29 -12.39 3.76 9.95
N ARG A 30 -11.78 2.61 10.22
CA ARG A 30 -12.53 1.38 10.53
C ARG A 30 -13.28 1.48 11.85
N LEU A 31 -12.66 2.09 12.87
CA LEU A 31 -13.33 2.33 14.14
C LEU A 31 -14.57 3.23 13.97
N ASN A 32 -14.42 4.30 13.19
CA ASN A 32 -15.51 5.24 12.93
C ASN A 32 -16.68 4.55 12.22
N GLN A 33 -16.39 3.63 11.31
CA GLN A 33 -17.43 2.83 10.63
C GLN A 33 -18.21 1.95 11.61
N GLN A 34 -17.58 1.56 12.71
CA GLN A 34 -18.22 0.77 13.77
C GLN A 34 -18.85 1.64 14.86
N GLY A 35 -18.85 2.96 14.68
CA GLY A 35 -19.39 3.89 15.65
C GLY A 35 -18.49 4.18 16.84
N LEU A 36 -17.19 3.85 16.74
CA LEU A 36 -16.20 4.09 17.78
C LEU A 36 -15.24 5.20 17.37
N ASP A 37 -14.73 5.94 18.35
CA ASP A 37 -13.66 6.90 18.12
C ASP A 37 -12.33 6.41 18.71
N MET A 38 -11.24 7.03 18.28
CA MET A 38 -9.91 6.64 18.71
C MET A 38 -9.67 6.90 20.19
N ASP A 39 -10.19 8.00 20.72
CA ASP A 39 -10.05 8.34 22.13
C ASP A 39 -10.69 7.28 23.03
N THR A 40 -11.88 6.82 22.68
CA THR A 40 -12.57 5.75 23.40
C THR A 40 -11.79 4.44 23.34
N TYR A 41 -11.27 4.11 22.15
CA TYR A 41 -10.47 2.91 21.96
C TYR A 41 -9.21 2.92 22.82
N LEU A 42 -8.50 4.06 22.84
CA LEU A 42 -7.27 4.21 23.63
C LEU A 42 -7.54 4.10 25.14
N LYS A 43 -8.65 4.67 25.60
CA LYS A 43 -9.06 4.54 27.01
C LYS A 43 -9.38 3.09 27.37
N TYR A 44 -10.06 2.40 26.46
CA TYR A 44 -10.48 1.01 26.68
C TYR A 44 -9.29 0.07 26.76
N THR A 45 -8.25 0.32 25.94
CA THR A 45 -7.05 -0.50 25.89
C THR A 45 -5.95 -0.01 26.83
N ASP A 46 -6.17 1.11 27.52
CA ASP A 46 -5.19 1.73 28.41
C ASP A 46 -3.87 2.04 27.70
N MET A 47 -3.96 2.58 26.50
CA MET A 47 -2.81 2.94 25.67
C MET A 47 -2.82 4.43 25.34
N THR A 48 -1.62 4.98 25.10
CA THR A 48 -1.48 6.31 24.49
C THR A 48 -1.44 6.17 22.97
N LEU A 49 -1.68 7.28 22.26
CA LEU A 49 -1.57 7.30 20.80
C LEU A 49 -0.14 6.90 20.35
N ASP A 50 0.88 7.38 21.06
CA ASP A 50 2.27 7.05 20.74
C ASP A 50 2.55 5.55 20.89
N GLN A 51 2.03 4.93 21.94
CA GLN A 51 2.16 3.49 22.14
C GLN A 51 1.46 2.72 21.02
N PHE A 52 0.28 3.18 20.62
CA PHE A 52 -0.46 2.58 19.51
C PHE A 52 0.32 2.66 18.20
N LYS A 53 0.88 3.83 17.90
CA LYS A 53 1.70 4.02 16.69
C LYS A 53 2.95 3.14 16.72
N LYS A 54 3.59 2.99 17.88
CA LYS A 54 4.75 2.10 18.02
C LYS A 54 4.41 0.65 17.70
N SER A 55 3.18 0.22 18.01
CA SER A 55 2.76 -1.14 17.69
C SER A 55 2.68 -1.40 16.19
N TYR A 56 2.51 -0.34 15.39
CA TYR A 56 2.49 -0.44 13.92
C TYR A 56 3.87 -0.28 13.29
N ARG A 57 4.89 0.13 14.07
CA ARG A 57 6.20 0.46 13.51
C ARG A 57 6.82 -0.70 12.73
N ASP A 58 6.85 -1.88 13.31
CA ASP A 58 7.44 -3.07 12.66
C ASP A 58 6.70 -3.42 11.37
N GLN A 59 5.38 -3.37 11.41
CA GLN A 59 4.56 -3.63 10.22
C GLN A 59 4.82 -2.58 9.14
N ALA A 60 4.88 -1.31 9.52
CA ALA A 60 5.16 -0.22 8.59
C ALA A 60 6.53 -0.37 7.95
N GLU A 61 7.56 -0.71 8.73
CA GLU A 61 8.90 -0.94 8.20
C GLU A 61 8.92 -2.05 7.16
N GLN A 62 8.26 -3.16 7.45
CA GLN A 62 8.17 -4.27 6.51
C GLN A 62 7.45 -3.87 5.23
N GLN A 63 6.33 -3.15 5.34
CA GLN A 63 5.56 -2.72 4.18
C GLN A 63 6.35 -1.76 3.29
N VAL A 64 7.07 -0.81 3.89
CA VAL A 64 7.90 0.14 3.13
C VAL A 64 9.02 -0.61 2.41
N LYS A 65 9.71 -1.51 3.09
CA LYS A 65 10.80 -2.29 2.50
C LYS A 65 10.32 -3.16 1.35
N ILE A 66 9.18 -3.82 1.51
CA ILE A 66 8.59 -4.66 0.47
C ILE A 66 8.22 -3.79 -0.74
N ARG A 67 7.58 -2.65 -0.52
CA ARG A 67 7.21 -1.75 -1.61
C ARG A 67 8.43 -1.27 -2.39
N LEU A 68 9.48 -0.84 -1.69
CA LEU A 68 10.71 -0.38 -2.34
C LEU A 68 11.39 -1.51 -3.12
N ALA A 69 11.39 -2.73 -2.58
CA ALA A 69 11.92 -3.88 -3.28
C ALA A 69 11.14 -4.17 -4.57
N LEU A 70 9.81 -4.07 -4.50
CA LEU A 70 8.95 -4.28 -5.68
C LEU A 70 9.11 -3.17 -6.71
N GLU A 71 9.29 -1.92 -6.27
CA GLU A 71 9.60 -0.81 -7.18
C GLU A 71 10.94 -1.04 -7.90
N ALA A 72 11.94 -1.56 -7.19
CA ALA A 72 13.23 -1.90 -7.80
C ALA A 72 13.09 -3.04 -8.83
N VAL A 73 12.28 -4.06 -8.53
CA VAL A 73 11.99 -5.14 -9.47
C VAL A 73 11.28 -4.58 -10.71
N ALA A 74 10.28 -3.73 -10.52
CA ALA A 74 9.55 -3.12 -11.63
C ALA A 74 10.47 -2.31 -12.52
N ALA A 75 11.38 -1.53 -11.94
CA ALA A 75 12.34 -0.74 -12.72
C ALA A 75 13.32 -1.63 -13.50
N ARG A 76 13.85 -2.67 -12.86
CA ARG A 76 14.81 -3.59 -13.48
C ARG A 76 14.21 -4.40 -14.63
N GLU A 77 12.96 -4.85 -14.45
CA GLU A 77 12.26 -5.69 -15.43
C GLU A 77 11.38 -4.87 -16.38
N ASN A 78 11.46 -3.54 -16.33
CA ASN A 78 10.65 -2.64 -17.16
C ASN A 78 9.14 -2.88 -17.02
N ILE A 79 8.70 -3.21 -15.82
CA ILE A 79 7.29 -3.43 -15.51
C ILE A 79 6.63 -2.07 -15.29
N VAL A 80 5.71 -1.71 -16.17
CA VAL A 80 4.99 -0.44 -16.10
C VAL A 80 3.49 -0.69 -16.25
N ALA A 81 2.69 0.18 -15.67
CA ALA A 81 1.26 0.20 -15.92
C ALA A 81 0.99 1.03 -17.17
N THR A 82 0.25 0.46 -18.10
CA THR A 82 -0.11 1.14 -19.35
C THR A 82 -1.39 1.97 -19.16
N ASP A 83 -1.72 2.79 -20.15
CA ASP A 83 -2.99 3.51 -20.16
C ASP A 83 -4.17 2.53 -20.15
N GLU A 84 -4.03 1.40 -20.85
CA GLU A 84 -5.04 0.35 -20.86
C GLU A 84 -5.26 -0.26 -19.46
N ASP A 85 -4.18 -0.48 -18.71
CA ASP A 85 -4.25 -0.94 -17.33
C ASP A 85 -5.01 0.05 -16.46
N PHE A 86 -4.72 1.34 -16.62
CA PHE A 86 -5.40 2.40 -15.89
C PHE A 86 -6.89 2.44 -16.20
N GLU A 87 -7.25 2.34 -17.48
CA GLU A 87 -8.66 2.32 -17.89
C GLU A 87 -9.39 1.09 -17.36
N ALA A 88 -8.74 -0.06 -17.36
CA ALA A 88 -9.32 -1.28 -16.79
C ALA A 88 -9.60 -1.13 -15.30
N GLU A 89 -8.69 -0.48 -14.56
CA GLU A 89 -8.88 -0.21 -13.14
C GLU A 89 -10.03 0.76 -12.91
N LEU A 90 -10.13 1.82 -13.73
CA LEU A 90 -11.25 2.75 -13.65
C LEU A 90 -12.58 2.06 -13.92
N LYS A 91 -12.60 1.12 -14.86
CA LYS A 91 -13.82 0.35 -15.14
C LYS A 91 -14.22 -0.49 -13.94
N LYS A 92 -13.25 -1.14 -13.29
CA LYS A 92 -13.51 -1.87 -12.04
C LYS A 92 -14.11 -0.98 -10.97
N LEU A 93 -13.53 0.19 -10.77
CA LEU A 93 -14.00 1.15 -9.78
C LEU A 93 -15.40 1.67 -10.14
N SER A 94 -15.64 1.91 -11.41
CA SER A 94 -16.95 2.32 -11.91
C SER A 94 -18.01 1.27 -11.61
N ASP A 95 -17.71 0.00 -11.86
CA ASP A 95 -18.61 -1.12 -11.60
C ASP A 95 -18.86 -1.31 -10.09
N MET A 96 -17.81 -1.10 -9.26
CA MET A 96 -17.93 -1.28 -7.82
C MET A 96 -18.68 -0.14 -7.12
N TYR A 97 -18.45 1.11 -7.55
CA TYR A 97 -18.96 2.28 -6.84
C TYR A 97 -20.09 3.00 -7.59
N GLY A 98 -20.35 2.62 -8.83
CA GLY A 98 -21.44 3.20 -9.61
C GLY A 98 -21.19 4.60 -10.17
N TYR A 99 -19.91 5.06 -10.17
CA TYR A 99 -19.55 6.35 -10.72
C TYR A 99 -19.15 6.23 -12.20
N PRO A 100 -19.46 7.23 -13.04
CA PRO A 100 -18.98 7.25 -14.42
C PRO A 100 -17.45 7.29 -14.49
N ILE A 101 -16.88 6.63 -15.50
CA ILE A 101 -15.42 6.58 -15.69
C ILE A 101 -14.82 7.99 -15.81
N ASP A 102 -15.49 8.88 -16.56
CA ASP A 102 -15.03 10.25 -16.73
C ASP A 102 -14.91 11.01 -15.40
N GLN A 103 -15.85 10.77 -14.49
CA GLN A 103 -15.83 11.37 -13.17
C GLN A 103 -14.69 10.78 -12.33
N LEU A 104 -14.46 9.48 -12.41
CA LEU A 104 -13.37 8.82 -11.70
C LEU A 104 -12.00 9.33 -12.15
N LYS A 105 -11.83 9.62 -13.45
CA LYS A 105 -10.59 10.18 -13.96
C LYS A 105 -10.24 11.52 -13.32
N LEU A 106 -11.25 12.30 -12.93
CA LEU A 106 -11.06 13.57 -12.25
C LEU A 106 -10.78 13.39 -10.75
N MET A 107 -11.23 12.29 -10.16
CA MET A 107 -11.15 12.05 -8.72
C MET A 107 -9.89 11.29 -8.31
N VAL A 108 -9.35 10.43 -9.18
CA VAL A 108 -8.20 9.60 -8.85
C VAL A 108 -6.92 10.13 -9.51
N PRO A 109 -5.80 10.15 -8.79
CA PRO A 109 -4.51 10.56 -9.36
C PRO A 109 -3.97 9.46 -10.25
N GLU A 110 -3.88 9.72 -11.55
CA GLU A 110 -3.45 8.75 -12.56
C GLU A 110 -2.09 8.15 -12.26
N GLU A 111 -1.11 8.99 -11.92
CA GLU A 111 0.26 8.54 -11.68
C GLU A 111 0.35 7.61 -10.47
N GLU A 112 -0.37 7.91 -9.40
CA GLU A 112 -0.40 7.07 -8.21
C GLU A 112 -1.08 5.73 -8.48
N VAL A 113 -2.19 5.74 -9.21
CA VAL A 113 -2.89 4.52 -9.58
C VAL A 113 -2.00 3.65 -10.46
N LYS A 114 -1.33 4.25 -11.45
CA LYS A 114 -0.39 3.52 -12.31
C LYS A 114 0.79 2.96 -11.52
N ALA A 115 1.32 3.70 -10.55
CA ALA A 115 2.38 3.22 -9.69
C ALA A 115 1.94 1.99 -8.88
N ASP A 116 0.74 2.04 -8.33
CA ASP A 116 0.18 0.89 -7.58
C ASP A 116 -0.08 -0.31 -8.48
N LEU A 117 -0.55 -0.08 -9.71
CA LEU A 117 -0.74 -1.15 -10.69
C LEU A 117 0.59 -1.78 -11.10
N ALA A 118 1.64 -0.97 -11.26
CA ALA A 118 2.98 -1.48 -11.56
C ALA A 118 3.51 -2.34 -10.42
N ILE A 119 3.28 -1.95 -9.17
CA ILE A 119 3.62 -2.74 -7.99
C ILE A 119 2.87 -4.07 -8.01
N GLN A 120 1.58 -4.05 -8.32
CA GLN A 120 0.80 -5.28 -8.42
C GLN A 120 1.34 -6.23 -9.50
N LYS A 121 1.72 -5.68 -10.65
CA LYS A 121 2.38 -6.47 -11.70
C LYS A 121 3.72 -7.03 -11.24
N ALA A 122 4.49 -6.27 -10.48
CA ALA A 122 5.76 -6.74 -9.92
C ALA A 122 5.54 -7.88 -8.92
N ILE A 123 4.51 -7.80 -8.10
CA ILE A 123 4.12 -8.89 -7.19
C ILE A 123 3.81 -10.16 -8.00
N ASP A 124 3.01 -10.04 -9.04
CA ASP A 124 2.64 -11.16 -9.90
C ASP A 124 3.88 -11.77 -10.56
N PHE A 125 4.79 -10.94 -11.05
CA PHE A 125 6.05 -11.36 -11.63
C PHE A 125 6.90 -12.18 -10.66
N VAL A 126 7.05 -11.70 -9.43
CA VAL A 126 7.81 -12.39 -8.38
C VAL A 126 7.17 -13.73 -8.03
N LYS A 127 5.84 -13.78 -7.91
CA LYS A 127 5.11 -15.01 -7.63
C LYS A 127 5.30 -16.05 -8.73
N GLU A 128 5.18 -15.63 -10.00
CA GLU A 128 5.35 -16.53 -11.13
C GLU A 128 6.76 -17.13 -11.16
N ASN A 129 7.78 -16.31 -10.91
CA ASN A 129 9.16 -16.79 -10.88
C ASN A 129 9.45 -17.71 -9.70
N ALA A 130 8.83 -17.46 -8.55
CA ALA A 130 8.94 -18.32 -7.38
C ALA A 130 8.31 -19.69 -7.63
N GLU A 131 7.16 -19.73 -8.29
CA GLU A 131 6.49 -20.99 -8.68
C GLU A 131 7.34 -21.81 -9.64
N ILE A 132 7.93 -21.15 -10.63
CA ILE A 132 8.83 -21.80 -11.59
C ILE A 132 10.06 -22.37 -10.87
N ALA A 133 10.63 -21.63 -9.93
CA ALA A 133 11.80 -22.06 -9.18
C ALA A 133 11.51 -23.25 -8.24
N ASN A 134 10.27 -23.40 -7.80
CA ASN A 134 9.83 -24.48 -6.90
C ASN A 134 9.23 -25.69 -7.63
N ALA A 135 9.11 -25.61 -8.95
CA ALA A 135 8.56 -26.70 -9.76
C ALA A 135 9.64 -27.81 -10.07
#